data_aaab964a30546aaf041a7b3f2b86638d
#
_entry.id   aaab964a30546aaf041a7b3f2b86638d
#
_cell.length_a   1.000
_cell.length_b   1.000
_cell.length_c   1.000
_cell.angle_alpha   90.00
_cell.angle_beta   90.00
_cell.angle_gamma   90.00
#
_symmetry.space_group_name_H-M   'P 1'
#
loop_
_entity.id
_entity.type
_entity.pdbx_description
1 polymer ?
#
loop_
_entity_poly.entity_id
_entity_poly.type
_entity_poly.pdbx_seq_one_letter_code
_entity_poly.pdbx_strand_id
1 'polypeptide(L)'
;MDRFAGFFEGFQQDLKAYVYWCVVFAVFRFAFIVIYSSQIEGLFTADVLQSMWLGLRLSLKTAGILVLFGGVLATLPSVVSKNWQAEKIRYGWHSLVAVVFAVLFFARIPYYQIFNAGFNMMIINGMHDDKYAILMTAINEYQMLWRLPAAILVGIALAYILKWVFKTPIIKFVDVKCKKVAAVCAVLLVPFLWVFARYGGAFTYSKSINWESAARLKSNLLNEAILDDGQALYRVYAMKRKLAKDTNVNITVDELKKKIAAVGGNPNAATIDEAFKRTVVAPKMAQQPNNVVLIIGESFGLWPFLPQFKDLGLVDQTIALQNSEHGFAVENMLAGASGTMPSMNVLLTGLPNTGIYENYQPNSFKTKYQMGIGYIMKKMGYKTIFWFGGFGGWQNFENMVLAQSFDEFRCADEFKYTGGNSWGCPDADLFKEIKKYIAKQGDEKVFHMVLTTNNHPPFIIDVDKEGFKRSELVANLPADIKNDAQTINELGHMWYTDKVIGEFVKTTEAVEPNTLFIITGDYSECFHFA
;
A
#
# COMPACT_ATOMS: atom_id res chain seq x y z
N MET A 1 -33.17 0.08 -35.96
CA MET A 1 -33.72 0.10 -34.59
C MET A 1 -33.57 -1.24 -33.87
N ASP A 2 -33.72 -2.37 -34.55
CA ASP A 2 -33.62 -3.69 -33.90
C ASP A 2 -32.25 -4.00 -33.23
N ARG A 3 -31.17 -3.54 -33.83
CA ARG A 3 -29.81 -3.74 -33.26
C ARG A 3 -29.60 -3.04 -31.92
N PHE A 4 -30.23 -1.89 -31.74
CA PHE A 4 -30.15 -1.15 -30.50
C PHE A 4 -31.03 -1.77 -29.38
N ALA A 5 -32.11 -2.45 -29.72
CA ALA A 5 -32.93 -3.19 -28.76
C ALA A 5 -32.07 -4.27 -28.05
N GLY A 6 -31.30 -5.05 -28.80
CA GLY A 6 -30.39 -6.05 -28.23
C GLY A 6 -29.36 -5.45 -27.27
N PHE A 7 -28.78 -4.30 -27.62
CA PHE A 7 -27.86 -3.59 -26.72
C PHE A 7 -28.58 -3.10 -25.45
N PHE A 8 -29.70 -2.42 -25.59
CA PHE A 8 -30.44 -1.83 -24.47
C PHE A 8 -30.91 -2.89 -23.44
N GLU A 9 -31.45 -4.00 -23.95
CA GLU A 9 -31.91 -5.11 -23.11
C GLU A 9 -30.73 -5.88 -22.51
N GLY A 10 -29.66 -6.11 -23.28
CA GLY A 10 -28.42 -6.75 -22.83
C GLY A 10 -27.72 -5.96 -21.76
N PHE A 11 -27.62 -4.65 -21.92
CA PHE A 11 -27.01 -3.74 -20.95
C PHE A 11 -27.72 -3.76 -19.57
N GLN A 12 -29.05 -3.85 -19.55
CA GLN A 12 -29.79 -4.02 -18.29
C GLN A 12 -29.43 -5.34 -17.60
N GLN A 13 -29.23 -6.43 -18.35
CA GLN A 13 -28.79 -7.71 -17.79
C GLN A 13 -27.35 -7.61 -17.25
N ASP A 14 -26.49 -6.87 -17.94
CA ASP A 14 -25.11 -6.62 -17.48
C ASP A 14 -25.10 -5.78 -16.19
N LEU A 15 -25.99 -4.79 -16.05
CA LEU A 15 -26.18 -4.04 -14.79
C LEU A 15 -26.64 -4.93 -13.62
N LYS A 16 -27.55 -5.87 -13.87
CA LYS A 16 -27.95 -6.84 -12.85
C LYS A 16 -26.78 -7.72 -12.41
N ALA A 17 -25.97 -8.20 -13.36
CA ALA A 17 -24.76 -8.94 -13.06
C ALA A 17 -23.77 -8.10 -12.24
N TYR A 18 -23.66 -6.81 -12.52
CA TYR A 18 -22.80 -5.90 -11.76
C TYR A 18 -23.22 -5.81 -10.28
N VAL A 19 -24.48 -5.54 -10.03
CA VAL A 19 -25.03 -5.49 -8.66
C VAL A 19 -24.88 -6.85 -7.98
N TYR A 20 -25.18 -7.94 -8.67
CA TYR A 20 -25.03 -9.29 -8.16
C TYR A 20 -23.59 -9.56 -7.67
N TRP A 21 -22.56 -9.22 -8.46
CA TRP A 21 -21.17 -9.42 -8.07
C TRP A 21 -20.76 -8.54 -6.90
N CYS A 22 -21.24 -7.30 -6.83
CA CYS A 22 -21.00 -6.44 -5.66
C CYS A 22 -21.55 -7.07 -4.37
N VAL A 23 -22.74 -7.69 -4.44
CA VAL A 23 -23.34 -8.40 -3.29
C VAL A 23 -22.55 -9.66 -2.94
N VAL A 24 -22.18 -10.48 -3.93
CA VAL A 24 -21.39 -11.70 -3.70
C VAL A 24 -20.07 -11.39 -3.01
N PHE A 25 -19.34 -10.38 -3.48
CA PHE A 25 -18.09 -9.98 -2.84
C PHE A 25 -18.28 -9.41 -1.43
N ALA A 26 -19.37 -8.70 -1.19
CA ALA A 26 -19.70 -8.22 0.16
C ALA A 26 -20.02 -9.39 1.10
N VAL A 27 -20.75 -10.40 0.63
CA VAL A 27 -21.05 -11.62 1.41
C VAL A 27 -19.77 -12.40 1.71
N PHE A 28 -18.91 -12.63 0.72
CA PHE A 28 -17.63 -13.32 0.93
C PHE A 28 -16.72 -12.57 1.92
N ARG A 29 -16.66 -11.25 1.82
CA ARG A 29 -15.92 -10.41 2.77
C ARG A 29 -16.45 -10.55 4.19
N PHE A 30 -17.77 -10.43 4.35
CA PHE A 30 -18.38 -10.58 5.67
C PHE A 30 -18.15 -11.98 6.23
N ALA A 31 -18.32 -13.04 5.42
CA ALA A 31 -18.06 -14.41 5.82
C ALA A 31 -16.58 -14.60 6.26
N PHE A 32 -15.63 -14.00 5.53
CA PHE A 32 -14.21 -14.03 5.91
C PHE A 32 -13.96 -13.37 7.28
N ILE A 33 -14.55 -12.18 7.52
CA ILE A 33 -14.45 -11.49 8.81
C ILE A 33 -15.08 -12.33 9.93
N VAL A 34 -16.23 -12.98 9.69
CA VAL A 34 -16.88 -13.86 10.67
C VAL A 34 -16.03 -15.08 11.02
N ILE A 35 -15.40 -15.72 10.01
CA ILE A 35 -14.52 -16.88 10.22
C ILE A 35 -13.36 -16.55 11.15
N TYR A 36 -12.81 -15.35 11.07
CA TYR A 36 -11.67 -14.90 11.88
C TYR A 36 -12.06 -13.87 12.95
N SER A 37 -13.33 -13.84 13.36
CA SER A 37 -13.85 -12.85 14.31
C SER A 37 -13.17 -12.84 15.67
N SER A 38 -12.50 -13.93 16.04
CA SER A 38 -11.66 -14.01 17.26
C SER A 38 -10.44 -13.06 17.23
N GLN A 39 -10.06 -12.54 16.07
CA GLN A 39 -8.93 -11.61 15.90
C GLN A 39 -9.34 -10.13 15.97
N ILE A 40 -10.61 -9.85 16.21
CA ILE A 40 -11.15 -8.49 16.29
C ILE A 40 -12.03 -8.31 17.54
N GLU A 41 -12.19 -7.07 17.99
CA GLU A 41 -12.96 -6.73 19.19
C GLU A 41 -14.47 -7.01 19.07
N GLY A 42 -14.99 -7.11 17.84
CA GLY A 42 -16.42 -7.42 17.59
C GLY A 42 -16.82 -7.21 16.13
N LEU A 43 -17.94 -7.83 15.74
CA LEU A 43 -18.44 -7.83 14.35
C LEU A 43 -19.17 -6.54 13.93
N PHE A 44 -19.57 -5.70 14.88
CA PHE A 44 -20.35 -4.48 14.62
C PHE A 44 -19.61 -3.20 15.03
N THR A 45 -18.29 -3.22 14.94
CA THR A 45 -17.44 -2.05 15.20
C THR A 45 -17.40 -1.10 14.02
N ALA A 46 -17.00 0.14 14.24
CA ALA A 46 -16.80 1.13 13.18
C ALA A 46 -15.77 0.63 12.14
N ASP A 47 -14.72 -0.07 12.58
CA ASP A 47 -13.67 -0.61 11.73
C ASP A 47 -14.18 -1.71 10.79
N VAL A 48 -15.07 -2.59 11.29
CA VAL A 48 -15.73 -3.59 10.43
C VAL A 48 -16.59 -2.92 9.36
N LEU A 49 -17.39 -1.92 9.74
CA LEU A 49 -18.20 -1.16 8.79
C LEU A 49 -17.32 -0.43 7.76
N GLN A 50 -16.20 0.14 8.19
CA GLN A 50 -15.24 0.79 7.30
C GLN A 50 -14.57 -0.22 6.36
N SER A 51 -14.18 -1.40 6.84
CA SER A 51 -13.67 -2.49 6.01
C SER A 51 -14.69 -2.92 4.94
N MET A 52 -15.96 -3.09 5.34
CA MET A 52 -17.05 -3.42 4.41
C MET A 52 -17.24 -2.33 3.35
N TRP A 53 -17.20 -1.06 3.74
CA TRP A 53 -17.35 0.09 2.83
C TRP A 53 -16.17 0.20 1.85
N LEU A 54 -14.94 0.19 2.34
CA LEU A 54 -13.73 0.27 1.50
C LEU A 54 -13.66 -0.93 0.56
N GLY A 55 -14.00 -2.10 1.08
CA GLY A 55 -14.04 -3.32 0.29
C GLY A 55 -15.15 -3.30 -0.78
N LEU A 56 -16.33 -2.76 -0.49
CA LEU A 56 -17.35 -2.54 -1.53
C LEU A 56 -16.80 -1.65 -2.65
N ARG A 57 -16.12 -0.56 -2.31
CA ARG A 57 -15.49 0.33 -3.28
C ARG A 57 -14.46 -0.38 -4.18
N LEU A 58 -13.65 -1.27 -3.62
CA LEU A 58 -12.73 -2.10 -4.43
C LEU A 58 -13.48 -3.13 -5.28
N SER A 59 -14.51 -3.77 -4.72
CA SER A 59 -15.31 -4.76 -5.43
C SER A 59 -16.08 -4.16 -6.62
N LEU A 60 -16.39 -2.86 -6.60
CA LEU A 60 -16.94 -2.17 -7.78
C LEU A 60 -16.00 -2.28 -8.99
N LYS A 61 -14.67 -2.26 -8.78
CA LYS A 61 -13.69 -2.45 -9.87
C LYS A 61 -13.69 -3.87 -10.39
N THR A 62 -13.63 -4.86 -9.50
CA THR A 62 -13.63 -6.28 -9.86
C THR A 62 -14.91 -6.65 -10.59
N ALA A 63 -16.07 -6.29 -10.04
CA ALA A 63 -17.37 -6.50 -10.67
C ALA A 63 -17.45 -5.82 -12.05
N GLY A 64 -16.93 -4.59 -12.17
CA GLY A 64 -16.87 -3.86 -13.44
C GLY A 64 -16.09 -4.59 -14.53
N ILE A 65 -14.95 -5.16 -14.18
CA ILE A 65 -14.13 -5.96 -15.12
C ILE A 65 -14.88 -7.24 -15.54
N LEU A 66 -15.45 -7.98 -14.59
CA LEU A 66 -16.18 -9.21 -14.87
C LEU A 66 -17.38 -8.99 -15.80
N VAL A 67 -18.11 -7.91 -15.55
CA VAL A 67 -19.27 -7.53 -16.37
C VAL A 67 -18.85 -6.97 -17.73
N LEU A 68 -17.75 -6.23 -17.80
CA LEU A 68 -17.20 -5.78 -19.08
C LEU A 68 -16.91 -6.98 -20.01
N PHE A 69 -16.22 -8.00 -19.49
CA PHE A 69 -15.97 -9.23 -20.26
C PHE A 69 -17.27 -9.94 -20.65
N GLY A 70 -18.24 -10.06 -19.73
CA GLY A 70 -19.56 -10.60 -20.01
C GLY A 70 -20.30 -9.83 -21.11
N GLY A 71 -20.24 -8.49 -21.07
CA GLY A 71 -20.84 -7.62 -22.09
C GLY A 71 -20.16 -7.72 -23.46
N VAL A 72 -18.83 -7.82 -23.47
CA VAL A 72 -18.05 -8.05 -24.71
C VAL A 72 -18.39 -9.41 -25.33
N LEU A 73 -18.59 -10.44 -24.53
CA LEU A 73 -18.91 -11.78 -25.03
C LEU A 73 -20.38 -11.96 -25.40
N ALA A 74 -21.31 -11.31 -24.72
CA ALA A 74 -22.73 -11.51 -24.88
C ALA A 74 -23.46 -10.32 -25.53
N THR A 75 -23.34 -9.12 -24.94
CA THR A 75 -24.11 -7.94 -25.34
C THR A 75 -23.64 -7.37 -26.66
N LEU A 76 -22.33 -7.15 -26.86
CA LEU A 76 -21.82 -6.56 -28.10
C LEU A 76 -22.08 -7.44 -29.34
N PRO A 77 -21.84 -8.76 -29.35
CA PRO A 77 -22.12 -9.58 -30.52
C PRO A 77 -23.61 -9.67 -30.83
N SER A 78 -24.50 -9.54 -29.85
CA SER A 78 -25.95 -9.53 -30.08
C SER A 78 -26.43 -8.32 -30.90
N VAL A 79 -25.64 -7.24 -30.92
CA VAL A 79 -25.90 -6.06 -31.76
C VAL A 79 -25.65 -6.36 -33.24
N VAL A 80 -24.71 -7.25 -33.52
CA VAL A 80 -24.29 -7.60 -34.89
C VAL A 80 -25.12 -8.77 -35.43
N SER A 81 -25.35 -9.80 -34.61
CA SER A 81 -26.01 -11.05 -35.01
C SER A 81 -27.29 -11.31 -34.19
N LYS A 82 -28.41 -11.39 -34.85
CA LYS A 82 -29.72 -11.77 -34.24
C LYS A 82 -29.74 -13.21 -33.72
N ASN A 83 -28.87 -14.07 -34.28
CA ASN A 83 -28.80 -15.48 -33.90
C ASN A 83 -27.84 -15.72 -32.72
N TRP A 84 -27.22 -14.64 -32.17
CA TRP A 84 -26.30 -14.75 -31.06
C TRP A 84 -27.00 -15.12 -29.77
N GLN A 85 -26.59 -16.20 -29.13
CA GLN A 85 -27.21 -16.70 -27.90
C GLN A 85 -26.71 -15.93 -26.64
N ALA A 86 -26.89 -14.62 -26.66
CA ALA A 86 -26.35 -13.69 -25.64
C ALA A 86 -26.72 -14.11 -24.20
N GLU A 87 -27.95 -14.54 -23.96
CA GLU A 87 -28.40 -14.95 -22.62
C GLU A 87 -27.66 -16.19 -22.11
N LYS A 88 -27.48 -17.20 -22.99
CA LYS A 88 -26.74 -18.42 -22.61
C LYS A 88 -25.25 -18.14 -22.37
N ILE A 89 -24.65 -17.33 -23.24
CA ILE A 89 -23.24 -16.97 -23.12
C ILE A 89 -23.00 -16.14 -21.86
N ARG A 90 -23.82 -15.14 -21.59
CA ARG A 90 -23.78 -14.35 -20.37
C ARG A 90 -23.90 -15.22 -19.13
N TYR A 91 -24.93 -16.07 -19.10
CA TYR A 91 -25.11 -16.98 -17.98
C TYR A 91 -23.94 -17.95 -17.82
N GLY A 92 -23.45 -18.54 -18.91
CA GLY A 92 -22.30 -19.44 -18.88
C GLY A 92 -21.04 -18.77 -18.35
N TRP A 93 -20.74 -17.55 -18.85
CA TRP A 93 -19.61 -16.76 -18.37
C TRP A 93 -19.66 -16.49 -16.87
N HIS A 94 -20.75 -15.91 -16.41
CA HIS A 94 -20.87 -15.56 -14.99
C HIS A 94 -21.00 -16.79 -14.09
N SER A 95 -21.52 -17.92 -14.58
CA SER A 95 -21.53 -19.19 -13.83
C SER A 95 -20.13 -19.76 -13.66
N LEU A 96 -19.29 -19.72 -14.72
CA LEU A 96 -17.89 -20.10 -14.63
C LEU A 96 -17.16 -19.22 -13.59
N VAL A 97 -17.34 -17.91 -13.70
CA VAL A 97 -16.74 -16.95 -12.76
C VAL A 97 -17.21 -17.19 -11.32
N ALA A 98 -18.48 -17.58 -11.11
CA ALA A 98 -19.00 -17.90 -9.78
C ALA A 98 -18.28 -19.10 -9.14
N VAL A 99 -18.02 -20.14 -9.91
CA VAL A 99 -17.25 -21.30 -9.44
C VAL A 99 -15.80 -20.90 -9.14
N VAL A 100 -15.16 -20.12 -10.02
CA VAL A 100 -13.78 -19.66 -9.81
C VAL A 100 -13.65 -18.84 -8.54
N PHE A 101 -14.51 -17.84 -8.31
CA PHE A 101 -14.45 -17.02 -7.10
C PHE A 101 -14.84 -17.77 -5.83
N ALA A 102 -15.74 -18.75 -5.91
CA ALA A 102 -16.01 -19.64 -4.78
C ALA A 102 -14.76 -20.45 -4.41
N VAL A 103 -14.07 -21.04 -5.40
CA VAL A 103 -12.81 -21.77 -5.17
C VAL A 103 -11.74 -20.85 -4.58
N LEU A 104 -11.57 -19.64 -5.11
CA LEU A 104 -10.63 -18.66 -4.57
C LEU A 104 -10.96 -18.29 -3.12
N PHE A 105 -12.22 -18.05 -2.80
CA PHE A 105 -12.65 -17.75 -1.44
C PHE A 105 -12.33 -18.90 -0.46
N PHE A 106 -12.63 -20.13 -0.83
CA PHE A 106 -12.31 -21.30 0.02
C PHE A 106 -10.80 -21.53 0.16
N ALA A 107 -10.01 -21.24 -0.88
CA ALA A 107 -8.55 -21.31 -0.82
C ALA A 107 -7.95 -20.18 0.03
N ARG A 108 -8.57 -18.99 0.03
CA ARG A 108 -8.14 -17.85 0.84
C ARG A 108 -8.16 -18.15 2.34
N ILE A 109 -9.10 -18.99 2.82
CA ILE A 109 -9.24 -19.29 4.25
C ILE A 109 -7.94 -19.93 4.79
N PRO A 110 -7.48 -21.12 4.34
CA PRO A 110 -6.23 -21.67 4.81
C PRO A 110 -5.03 -20.81 4.45
N TYR A 111 -5.05 -20.12 3.32
CA TYR A 111 -3.98 -19.22 2.94
C TYR A 111 -3.77 -18.10 3.97
N TYR A 112 -4.83 -17.46 4.42
CA TYR A 112 -4.76 -16.43 5.46
C TYR A 112 -4.29 -17.01 6.80
N GLN A 113 -4.73 -18.20 7.15
CA GLN A 113 -4.31 -18.88 8.39
C GLN A 113 -2.79 -19.08 8.44
N ILE A 114 -2.15 -19.35 7.29
CA ILE A 114 -0.71 -19.62 7.19
C ILE A 114 0.10 -18.33 7.12
N PHE A 115 -0.34 -17.40 6.27
CA PHE A 115 0.46 -16.24 5.87
C PHE A 115 0.02 -14.94 6.55
N ASN A 116 -1.06 -14.96 7.32
CA ASN A 116 -1.70 -13.78 7.91
C ASN A 116 -1.94 -12.64 6.88
N ALA A 117 -2.13 -13.01 5.63
CA ALA A 117 -2.31 -12.12 4.49
C ALA A 117 -3.24 -12.76 3.45
N GLY A 118 -3.95 -11.97 2.68
CA GLY A 118 -4.60 -12.43 1.47
C GLY A 118 -3.59 -12.84 0.40
N PHE A 119 -4.06 -13.27 -0.77
CA PHE A 119 -3.16 -13.71 -1.85
C PHE A 119 -2.08 -12.68 -2.14
N ASN A 120 -0.82 -13.10 -2.03
CA ASN A 120 0.38 -12.30 -2.19
C ASN A 120 1.43 -13.03 -3.05
N MET A 121 2.65 -12.50 -3.12
CA MET A 121 3.73 -13.06 -3.96
C MET A 121 4.08 -14.52 -3.65
N MET A 122 3.68 -15.05 -2.50
CA MET A 122 3.87 -16.46 -2.14
C MET A 122 3.22 -17.43 -3.11
N ILE A 123 2.09 -17.04 -3.73
CA ILE A 123 1.45 -17.86 -4.77
C ILE A 123 2.42 -18.12 -5.92
N ILE A 124 3.21 -17.10 -6.31
CA ILE A 124 4.17 -17.25 -7.42
C ILE A 124 5.34 -18.11 -7.00
N ASN A 125 5.83 -17.95 -5.78
CA ASN A 125 6.89 -18.82 -5.25
C ASN A 125 6.43 -20.29 -5.24
N GLY A 126 5.19 -20.56 -4.78
CA GLY A 126 4.59 -21.88 -4.83
C GLY A 126 4.45 -22.47 -6.26
N MET A 127 4.33 -21.63 -7.29
CA MET A 127 4.32 -22.11 -8.69
C MET A 127 5.66 -22.68 -9.14
N HIS A 128 6.77 -22.31 -8.51
CA HIS A 128 8.13 -22.76 -8.79
C HIS A 128 8.59 -23.88 -7.84
N ASP A 129 7.80 -24.18 -6.83
CA ASP A 129 8.08 -25.21 -5.83
C ASP A 129 7.61 -26.61 -6.29
N ASP A 130 7.93 -27.65 -5.50
CA ASP A 130 7.50 -29.02 -5.78
C ASP A 130 5.96 -29.13 -5.77
N LYS A 131 5.39 -29.32 -6.93
CA LYS A 131 3.93 -29.36 -7.13
C LYS A 131 3.27 -30.54 -6.42
N TYR A 132 3.99 -31.67 -6.31
CA TYR A 132 3.49 -32.85 -5.61
C TYR A 132 3.47 -32.61 -4.11
N ALA A 133 4.53 -32.04 -3.55
CA ALA A 133 4.59 -31.68 -2.13
C ALA A 133 3.49 -30.67 -1.76
N ILE A 134 3.27 -29.64 -2.59
CA ILE A 134 2.18 -28.66 -2.38
C ILE A 134 0.82 -29.34 -2.41
N LEU A 135 0.57 -30.21 -3.39
CA LEU A 135 -0.70 -30.93 -3.49
C LEU A 135 -0.94 -31.83 -2.27
N MET A 136 0.06 -32.57 -1.82
CA MET A 136 -0.05 -33.45 -0.66
C MET A 136 -0.27 -32.65 0.63
N THR A 137 0.40 -31.53 0.79
CA THR A 137 0.17 -30.59 1.91
C THR A 137 -1.25 -30.02 1.86
N ALA A 138 -1.74 -29.62 0.69
CA ALA A 138 -3.10 -29.13 0.52
C ALA A 138 -4.17 -30.17 0.89
N ILE A 139 -3.91 -31.44 0.56
CA ILE A 139 -4.80 -32.57 0.91
C ILE A 139 -4.76 -32.86 2.39
N ASN A 140 -3.56 -33.05 2.96
CA ASN A 140 -3.39 -33.61 4.31
C ASN A 140 -3.59 -32.54 5.41
N GLU A 141 -3.10 -31.33 5.20
CA GLU A 141 -3.12 -30.27 6.21
C GLU A 141 -4.24 -29.27 6.00
N TYR A 142 -4.55 -28.93 4.74
CA TYR A 142 -5.55 -27.89 4.43
C TYR A 142 -6.91 -28.44 3.99
N GLN A 143 -7.11 -29.75 4.18
CA GLN A 143 -8.42 -30.40 4.00
C GLN A 143 -9.03 -30.17 2.61
N MET A 144 -8.20 -30.12 1.59
CA MET A 144 -8.63 -29.80 0.22
C MET A 144 -9.71 -30.76 -0.30
N LEU A 145 -9.72 -32.03 0.15
CA LEU A 145 -10.65 -33.04 -0.31
C LEU A 145 -12.13 -32.71 -0.04
N TRP A 146 -12.43 -31.98 1.04
CA TRP A 146 -13.81 -31.53 1.28
C TRP A 146 -14.03 -30.05 0.90
N ARG A 147 -12.98 -29.19 1.03
CA ARG A 147 -13.08 -27.75 0.74
C ARG A 147 -13.34 -27.50 -0.74
N LEU A 148 -12.67 -28.23 -1.63
CA LEU A 148 -12.85 -28.06 -3.07
C LEU A 148 -14.26 -28.46 -3.55
N PRO A 149 -14.82 -29.63 -3.19
CA PRO A 149 -16.21 -29.95 -3.47
C PRO A 149 -17.20 -28.93 -2.89
N ALA A 150 -17.00 -28.49 -1.64
CA ALA A 150 -17.84 -27.46 -1.02
C ALA A 150 -17.79 -26.13 -1.79
N ALA A 151 -16.60 -25.70 -2.22
CA ALA A 151 -16.42 -24.50 -3.03
C ALA A 151 -17.17 -24.60 -4.37
N ILE A 152 -17.08 -25.75 -5.05
CA ILE A 152 -17.81 -26.00 -6.30
C ILE A 152 -19.32 -25.95 -6.06
N LEU A 153 -19.83 -26.55 -4.99
CA LEU A 153 -21.25 -26.51 -4.64
C LEU A 153 -21.73 -25.07 -4.37
N VAL A 154 -20.93 -24.27 -3.64
CA VAL A 154 -21.23 -22.84 -3.43
C VAL A 154 -21.22 -22.10 -4.76
N GLY A 155 -20.25 -22.34 -5.65
CA GLY A 155 -20.23 -21.76 -6.98
C GLY A 155 -21.46 -22.11 -7.83
N ILE A 156 -21.91 -23.35 -7.79
CA ILE A 156 -23.15 -23.80 -8.45
C ILE A 156 -24.38 -23.11 -7.84
N ALA A 157 -24.46 -22.99 -6.52
CA ALA A 157 -25.53 -22.28 -5.83
C ALA A 157 -25.57 -20.80 -6.25
N LEU A 158 -24.43 -20.14 -6.32
CA LEU A 158 -24.31 -18.77 -6.81
C LEU A 158 -24.77 -18.64 -8.27
N ALA A 159 -24.37 -19.58 -9.14
CA ALA A 159 -24.84 -19.61 -10.52
C ALA A 159 -26.36 -19.79 -10.61
N TYR A 160 -26.94 -20.60 -9.73
CA TYR A 160 -28.38 -20.78 -9.65
C TYR A 160 -29.10 -19.49 -9.19
N ILE A 161 -28.59 -18.80 -8.18
CA ILE A 161 -29.10 -17.48 -7.74
C ILE A 161 -29.00 -16.47 -8.90
N LEU A 162 -27.89 -16.44 -9.62
CA LEU A 162 -27.72 -15.57 -10.78
C LEU A 162 -28.77 -15.82 -11.86
N LYS A 163 -29.14 -17.09 -12.09
CA LYS A 163 -30.22 -17.45 -13.02
C LYS A 163 -31.55 -16.80 -12.62
N TRP A 164 -31.83 -16.71 -11.33
CA TRP A 164 -33.00 -16.02 -10.80
C TRP A 164 -32.91 -14.51 -11.02
N VAL A 165 -31.76 -13.91 -10.78
CA VAL A 165 -31.50 -12.48 -11.03
C VAL A 165 -31.77 -12.14 -12.50
N PHE A 166 -31.30 -12.97 -13.44
CA PHE A 166 -31.54 -12.73 -14.87
C PHE A 166 -32.98 -12.89 -15.29
N LYS A 167 -33.78 -13.67 -14.56
CA LYS A 167 -35.23 -13.82 -14.82
C LYS A 167 -36.05 -12.62 -14.37
N THR A 168 -35.53 -11.73 -13.51
CA THR A 168 -36.28 -10.54 -13.11
C THR A 168 -36.60 -9.66 -14.33
N PRO A 169 -37.70 -8.91 -14.32
CA PRO A 169 -38.12 -8.10 -15.46
C PRO A 169 -37.07 -7.08 -15.89
N ILE A 170 -37.03 -6.82 -17.19
CA ILE A 170 -36.28 -5.71 -17.80
C ILE A 170 -37.22 -4.85 -18.62
N ILE A 171 -36.84 -3.61 -18.84
CA ILE A 171 -37.59 -2.72 -19.74
C ILE A 171 -37.31 -3.17 -21.17
N LYS A 172 -38.34 -3.55 -21.88
CA LYS A 172 -38.24 -3.91 -23.29
C LYS A 172 -38.10 -2.63 -24.14
N PHE A 173 -37.18 -2.65 -25.08
CA PHE A 173 -36.94 -1.46 -25.91
C PHE A 173 -38.16 -1.06 -26.74
N VAL A 174 -39.03 -2.03 -27.11
CA VAL A 174 -40.28 -1.79 -27.83
C VAL A 174 -41.24 -0.91 -27.03
N ASP A 175 -41.24 -1.01 -25.70
CA ASP A 175 -42.15 -0.31 -24.79
C ASP A 175 -41.70 1.11 -24.48
N VAL A 176 -40.48 1.49 -24.92
CA VAL A 176 -39.90 2.81 -24.63
C VAL A 176 -40.51 3.88 -25.56
N LYS A 177 -41.16 4.89 -24.99
CA LYS A 177 -41.80 5.99 -25.75
C LYS A 177 -40.75 6.81 -26.53
N CYS A 178 -39.64 7.22 -25.88
CA CYS A 178 -38.60 8.07 -26.46
C CYS A 178 -37.37 7.24 -26.85
N LYS A 179 -37.48 6.36 -27.83
CA LYS A 179 -36.43 5.40 -28.22
C LYS A 179 -35.05 6.04 -28.52
N LYS A 180 -35.02 7.18 -29.19
CA LYS A 180 -33.75 7.89 -29.49
C LYS A 180 -33.06 8.40 -28.22
N VAL A 181 -33.84 8.96 -27.30
CA VAL A 181 -33.30 9.45 -26.01
C VAL A 181 -32.79 8.30 -25.17
N ALA A 182 -33.57 7.23 -25.03
CA ALA A 182 -33.14 6.02 -24.30
C ALA A 182 -31.87 5.41 -24.88
N ALA A 183 -31.73 5.43 -26.20
CA ALA A 183 -30.55 4.99 -26.90
C ALA A 183 -29.32 5.83 -26.53
N VAL A 184 -29.42 7.14 -26.65
CA VAL A 184 -28.33 8.07 -26.32
C VAL A 184 -27.95 7.93 -24.83
N CYS A 185 -28.94 7.91 -23.94
CA CYS A 185 -28.69 7.76 -22.50
C CYS A 185 -27.98 6.44 -22.17
N ALA A 186 -28.41 5.31 -22.77
CA ALA A 186 -27.75 4.03 -22.53
C ALA A 186 -26.30 4.00 -23.01
N VAL A 187 -26.01 4.60 -24.18
CA VAL A 187 -24.63 4.69 -24.70
C VAL A 187 -23.76 5.60 -23.83
N LEU A 188 -24.28 6.75 -23.38
CA LEU A 188 -23.55 7.66 -22.50
C LEU A 188 -23.36 7.11 -21.09
N LEU A 189 -24.26 6.28 -20.62
CA LEU A 189 -24.18 5.67 -19.29
C LEU A 189 -23.03 4.65 -19.20
N VAL A 190 -22.67 3.96 -20.28
CA VAL A 190 -21.57 2.97 -20.29
C VAL A 190 -20.22 3.60 -19.87
N PRO A 191 -19.70 4.64 -20.53
CA PRO A 191 -18.42 5.24 -20.10
C PRO A 191 -18.52 5.87 -18.70
N PHE A 192 -19.67 6.44 -18.35
CA PHE A 192 -19.90 6.99 -17.01
C PHE A 192 -19.79 5.90 -15.92
N LEU A 193 -20.49 4.78 -16.09
CA LEU A 193 -20.41 3.66 -15.17
C LEU A 193 -19.03 3.00 -15.17
N TRP A 194 -18.35 2.96 -16.32
CA TRP A 194 -16.98 2.47 -16.40
C TRP A 194 -16.02 3.33 -15.56
N VAL A 195 -16.09 4.65 -15.68
CA VAL A 195 -15.29 5.58 -14.88
C VAL A 195 -15.61 5.40 -13.38
N PHE A 196 -16.91 5.34 -13.04
CA PHE A 196 -17.35 5.09 -11.66
C PHE A 196 -16.80 3.77 -11.09
N ALA A 197 -16.92 2.68 -11.84
CA ALA A 197 -16.36 1.39 -11.45
C ALA A 197 -14.84 1.44 -11.37
N ARG A 198 -14.16 2.04 -12.38
CA ARG A 198 -12.70 2.13 -12.48
C ARG A 198 -12.07 2.85 -11.30
N TYR A 199 -12.73 3.86 -10.75
CA TYR A 199 -12.25 4.61 -9.58
C TYR A 199 -12.86 4.16 -8.25
N GLY A 200 -13.58 3.04 -8.23
CA GLY A 200 -14.15 2.48 -6.99
C GLY A 200 -15.19 3.41 -6.35
N GLY A 201 -16.20 3.80 -7.12
CA GLY A 201 -17.28 4.66 -6.67
C GLY A 201 -16.95 6.16 -6.68
N ALA A 202 -15.93 6.57 -7.44
CA ALA A 202 -15.54 7.97 -7.62
C ALA A 202 -15.46 8.34 -9.10
N PHE A 203 -15.32 9.63 -9.39
CA PHE A 203 -15.19 10.15 -10.77
C PHE A 203 -13.84 10.83 -11.02
N THR A 204 -12.99 10.93 -10.00
CA THR A 204 -11.67 11.55 -10.08
C THR A 204 -10.60 10.63 -9.54
N TYR A 205 -9.39 10.74 -10.05
CA TYR A 205 -8.25 9.96 -9.59
C TYR A 205 -7.94 10.22 -8.10
N SER A 206 -8.00 11.46 -7.65
CA SER A 206 -7.74 11.84 -6.25
C SER A 206 -8.69 11.20 -5.24
N LYS A 207 -9.93 10.88 -5.65
CA LYS A 207 -10.91 10.19 -4.80
C LYS A 207 -10.99 8.68 -5.08
N SER A 208 -10.13 8.16 -5.95
CA SER A 208 -10.09 6.74 -6.27
C SER A 208 -9.56 5.92 -5.09
N ILE A 209 -9.86 4.64 -5.10
CA ILE A 209 -9.30 3.67 -4.19
C ILE A 209 -8.54 2.61 -4.97
N ASN A 210 -7.41 2.18 -4.48
CA ASN A 210 -6.66 1.04 -4.99
C ASN A 210 -6.26 0.11 -3.83
N TRP A 211 -5.68 -1.04 -4.14
CA TRP A 211 -5.29 -2.01 -3.12
C TRP A 211 -4.21 -1.46 -2.17
N GLU A 212 -3.32 -0.57 -2.62
CA GLU A 212 -2.28 0.07 -1.80
C GLU A 212 -2.88 1.06 -0.80
N SER A 213 -3.85 1.88 -1.25
CA SER A 213 -4.46 2.92 -0.42
C SER A 213 -5.69 2.45 0.39
N ALA A 214 -6.06 1.18 0.29
CA ALA A 214 -7.23 0.63 0.97
C ALA A 214 -6.96 0.20 2.41
N ALA A 215 -5.72 -0.21 2.72
CA ALA A 215 -5.31 -0.69 4.03
C ALA A 215 -5.15 0.49 5.02
N ARG A 216 -6.22 0.81 5.75
CA ARG A 216 -6.33 2.01 6.61
C ARG A 216 -6.85 1.70 8.01
N LEU A 217 -6.88 0.43 8.39
CA LEU A 217 -7.42 -0.01 9.66
C LEU A 217 -6.31 -0.58 10.53
N LYS A 218 -6.48 -0.48 11.84
CA LYS A 218 -5.53 -1.04 12.80
C LYS A 218 -5.43 -2.56 12.69
N SER A 219 -6.54 -3.24 12.40
CA SER A 219 -6.59 -4.69 12.28
C SER A 219 -6.08 -5.15 10.92
N ASN A 220 -5.03 -5.98 10.91
CA ASN A 220 -4.53 -6.62 9.69
C ASN A 220 -5.61 -7.49 9.01
N LEU A 221 -6.40 -8.23 9.79
CA LEU A 221 -7.53 -9.01 9.28
C LEU A 221 -8.49 -8.13 8.47
N LEU A 222 -8.88 -6.98 9.03
CA LEU A 222 -9.83 -6.09 8.38
C LEU A 222 -9.24 -5.43 7.13
N ASN A 223 -7.95 -5.10 7.14
CA ASN A 223 -7.24 -4.59 5.97
C ASN A 223 -7.19 -5.63 4.84
N GLU A 224 -6.85 -6.88 5.15
CA GLU A 224 -6.86 -7.95 4.17
C GLU A 224 -8.29 -8.30 3.71
N ALA A 225 -9.30 -8.16 4.58
CA ALA A 225 -10.70 -8.35 4.20
C ALA A 225 -11.21 -7.30 3.19
N ILE A 226 -10.63 -6.09 3.17
CA ILE A 226 -10.98 -5.05 2.20
C ILE A 226 -10.80 -5.55 0.76
N LEU A 227 -9.74 -6.31 0.47
CA LEU A 227 -9.50 -6.86 -0.85
C LEU A 227 -10.41 -8.05 -1.11
N ASP A 228 -11.16 -8.03 -2.20
CA ASP A 228 -11.71 -9.27 -2.76
C ASP A 228 -10.60 -10.09 -3.44
N ASP A 229 -10.88 -11.37 -3.72
CA ASP A 229 -9.87 -12.28 -4.26
C ASP A 229 -9.32 -11.82 -5.62
N GLY A 230 -10.14 -11.13 -6.41
CA GLY A 230 -9.70 -10.52 -7.68
C GLY A 230 -8.70 -9.40 -7.46
N GLN A 231 -8.93 -8.52 -6.47
CA GLN A 231 -7.98 -7.46 -6.11
C GLN A 231 -6.71 -8.02 -5.47
N ALA A 232 -6.81 -9.07 -4.66
CA ALA A 232 -5.66 -9.74 -4.08
C ALA A 232 -4.77 -10.37 -5.17
N LEU A 233 -5.36 -11.06 -6.16
CA LEU A 233 -4.62 -11.59 -7.32
C LEU A 233 -4.04 -10.48 -8.21
N TYR A 234 -4.77 -9.37 -8.37
CA TYR A 234 -4.23 -8.20 -9.09
C TYR A 234 -3.01 -7.60 -8.37
N ARG A 235 -3.02 -7.54 -7.04
CA ARG A 235 -1.86 -7.18 -6.22
C ARG A 235 -0.64 -8.06 -6.57
N VAL A 236 -0.83 -9.38 -6.59
CA VAL A 236 0.24 -10.34 -6.97
C VAL A 236 0.78 -10.05 -8.37
N TYR A 237 -0.12 -9.87 -9.34
CA TYR A 237 0.27 -9.56 -10.73
C TYR A 237 1.04 -8.24 -10.83
N ALA A 238 0.56 -7.19 -10.17
CA ALA A 238 1.20 -5.88 -10.19
C ALA A 238 2.60 -5.92 -9.59
N MET A 239 2.78 -6.63 -8.47
CA MET A 239 4.07 -6.82 -7.82
C MET A 239 5.03 -7.65 -8.69
N LYS A 240 4.56 -8.79 -9.24
CA LYS A 240 5.36 -9.58 -10.18
C LYS A 240 5.87 -8.74 -11.35
N ARG A 241 5.02 -7.86 -11.88
CA ARG A 241 5.39 -6.98 -12.99
C ARG A 241 6.44 -5.94 -12.57
N LYS A 242 6.37 -5.43 -11.35
CA LYS A 242 7.42 -4.55 -10.81
C LYS A 242 8.74 -5.29 -10.68
N LEU A 243 8.73 -6.50 -10.12
CA LEU A 243 9.92 -7.36 -9.98
C LEU A 243 10.53 -7.77 -11.33
N ALA A 244 9.71 -8.14 -12.31
CA ALA A 244 10.19 -8.60 -13.62
C ALA A 244 10.94 -7.52 -14.44
N LYS A 245 10.81 -6.25 -14.07
CA LYS A 245 11.54 -5.18 -14.76
C LYS A 245 13.02 -5.13 -14.41
N ASP A 246 13.46 -5.69 -13.26
CA ASP A 246 14.78 -5.44 -12.70
C ASP A 246 15.61 -6.70 -12.34
N THR A 247 15.12 -7.95 -12.54
CA THR A 247 15.70 -9.14 -11.89
C THR A 247 16.25 -10.25 -12.78
N ASN A 248 16.88 -9.97 -13.89
CA ASN A 248 17.66 -10.98 -14.61
C ASN A 248 19.15 -10.93 -14.22
N VAL A 249 19.46 -11.30 -12.96
CA VAL A 249 20.86 -11.45 -12.54
C VAL A 249 21.20 -12.94 -12.38
N ASN A 250 21.76 -13.55 -13.42
CA ASN A 250 22.47 -14.82 -13.31
C ASN A 250 23.90 -14.51 -12.86
N ILE A 251 24.24 -14.79 -11.61
CA ILE A 251 25.59 -14.57 -11.06
C ILE A 251 26.14 -15.89 -10.51
N THR A 252 27.37 -16.21 -10.87
CA THR A 252 28.10 -17.33 -10.28
C THR A 252 28.62 -16.98 -8.88
N VAL A 253 28.92 -18.01 -8.06
CA VAL A 253 29.51 -17.80 -6.72
C VAL A 253 30.79 -16.98 -6.79
N ASP A 254 31.63 -17.20 -7.78
CA ASP A 254 32.90 -16.45 -7.94
C ASP A 254 32.68 -14.99 -8.34
N GLU A 255 31.68 -14.73 -9.17
CA GLU A 255 31.29 -13.35 -9.49
C GLU A 255 30.65 -12.65 -8.30
N LEU A 256 29.85 -13.38 -7.49
CA LEU A 256 29.30 -12.85 -6.25
C LEU A 256 30.42 -12.44 -5.27
N LYS A 257 31.44 -13.31 -5.07
CA LYS A 257 32.62 -13.03 -4.25
C LYS A 257 33.37 -11.80 -4.73
N LYS A 258 33.59 -11.67 -6.04
CA LYS A 258 34.23 -10.47 -6.62
C LYS A 258 33.43 -9.21 -6.36
N LYS A 259 32.09 -9.26 -6.48
CA LYS A 259 31.22 -8.12 -6.22
C LYS A 259 31.19 -7.76 -4.73
N ILE A 260 31.15 -8.75 -3.82
CA ILE A 260 31.28 -8.54 -2.38
C ILE A 260 32.56 -7.78 -2.06
N ALA A 261 33.69 -8.21 -2.61
CA ALA A 261 34.98 -7.54 -2.43
C ALA A 261 34.98 -6.10 -2.97
N ALA A 262 34.37 -5.89 -4.15
CA ALA A 262 34.29 -4.57 -4.80
C ALA A 262 33.51 -3.52 -3.96
N VAL A 263 32.52 -3.95 -3.19
CA VAL A 263 31.77 -3.06 -2.26
C VAL A 263 32.37 -3.04 -0.84
N GLY A 264 33.59 -3.58 -0.68
CA GLY A 264 34.33 -3.57 0.59
C GLY A 264 33.86 -4.60 1.61
N GLY A 265 33.13 -5.61 1.17
CA GLY A 265 32.76 -6.78 1.98
C GLY A 265 33.88 -7.84 2.02
N ASN A 266 33.71 -8.83 2.89
CA ASN A 266 34.61 -9.98 3.00
C ASN A 266 34.15 -11.15 2.09
N PRO A 267 34.81 -11.41 0.95
CA PRO A 267 34.40 -12.47 0.02
C PRO A 267 34.61 -13.89 0.57
N ASN A 268 35.35 -14.04 1.68
CA ASN A 268 35.67 -15.31 2.31
C ASN A 268 34.83 -15.57 3.56
N ALA A 269 33.86 -14.73 3.87
CA ALA A 269 32.97 -14.94 5.00
C ALA A 269 32.11 -16.20 4.84
N ALA A 270 31.74 -16.84 5.96
CA ALA A 270 30.92 -18.04 5.97
C ALA A 270 29.47 -17.77 5.58
N THR A 271 28.98 -16.56 5.86
CA THR A 271 27.60 -16.15 5.55
C THR A 271 27.58 -14.77 4.87
N ILE A 272 26.48 -14.46 4.19
CA ILE A 272 26.28 -13.13 3.57
C ILE A 272 26.28 -12.04 4.65
N ASP A 273 25.67 -12.29 5.81
CA ASP A 273 25.64 -11.33 6.91
C ASP A 273 27.05 -11.00 7.41
N GLU A 274 27.91 -12.00 7.53
CA GLU A 274 29.32 -11.79 7.89
C GLU A 274 30.11 -11.11 6.78
N ALA A 275 29.77 -11.36 5.52
CA ALA A 275 30.43 -10.77 4.37
C ALA A 275 30.34 -9.22 4.36
N PHE A 276 29.22 -8.68 4.82
CA PHE A 276 28.96 -7.24 4.86
C PHE A 276 29.19 -6.62 6.25
N LYS A 277 29.50 -7.43 7.26
CA LYS A 277 29.77 -6.94 8.62
C LYS A 277 31.00 -6.05 8.62
N ARG A 278 30.82 -4.82 9.06
CA ARG A 278 31.92 -3.86 9.28
C ARG A 278 32.02 -3.56 10.77
N THR A 279 33.24 -3.62 11.29
CA THR A 279 33.53 -3.15 12.64
C THR A 279 34.05 -1.73 12.52
N VAL A 280 33.30 -0.77 13.03
CA VAL A 280 33.74 0.62 13.12
C VAL A 280 34.40 0.82 14.47
N VAL A 281 35.67 1.26 14.46
CA VAL A 281 36.35 1.69 15.66
C VAL A 281 35.95 3.14 15.88
N ALA A 282 35.00 3.37 16.76
CA ALA A 282 34.59 4.70 17.18
C ALA A 282 35.16 5.02 18.55
N PRO A 283 35.47 6.29 18.86
CA PRO A 283 35.79 6.68 20.23
C PRO A 283 34.62 6.33 21.14
N LYS A 284 34.93 5.86 22.36
CA LYS A 284 33.85 5.58 23.34
C LYS A 284 33.14 6.89 23.64
N MET A 285 31.83 6.91 23.43
CA MET A 285 30.99 8.00 23.90
C MET A 285 31.03 8.03 25.44
N ALA A 286 31.16 9.21 26.01
CA ALA A 286 31.14 9.40 27.47
C ALA A 286 29.78 8.94 28.05
N GLN A 287 28.71 9.19 27.32
CA GLN A 287 27.35 8.79 27.67
C GLN A 287 26.56 8.41 26.40
N GLN A 288 25.80 7.31 26.46
CA GLN A 288 24.86 6.97 25.39
C GLN A 288 23.61 7.86 25.52
N PRO A 289 23.05 8.35 24.40
CA PRO A 289 21.80 9.09 24.44
C PRO A 289 20.66 8.23 25.00
N ASN A 290 19.74 8.85 25.73
CA ASN A 290 18.53 8.17 26.20
C ASN A 290 17.58 7.90 25.03
N ASN A 291 17.50 8.85 24.12
CA ASN A 291 16.72 8.71 22.90
C ASN A 291 17.62 8.80 21.67
N VAL A 292 17.39 7.90 20.71
CA VAL A 292 17.87 8.03 19.34
C VAL A 292 16.63 8.13 18.44
N VAL A 293 16.45 9.26 17.78
CA VAL A 293 15.31 9.52 16.91
C VAL A 293 15.79 9.63 15.47
N LEU A 294 15.50 8.60 14.68
CA LEU A 294 15.76 8.58 13.24
C LEU A 294 14.50 9.01 12.49
N ILE A 295 14.51 10.22 11.96
CA ILE A 295 13.41 10.79 11.18
C ILE A 295 13.70 10.57 9.70
N ILE A 296 12.79 9.88 9.04
CA ILE A 296 12.81 9.64 7.60
C ILE A 296 11.67 10.46 7.00
N GLY A 297 12.03 11.59 6.40
CA GLY A 297 11.09 12.47 5.72
C GLY A 297 10.66 11.89 4.38
N GLU A 298 9.36 11.78 4.15
CA GLU A 298 8.80 11.39 2.85
C GLU A 298 9.28 12.34 1.76
N SER A 299 9.95 11.83 0.74
CA SER A 299 10.50 12.59 -0.39
C SER A 299 11.39 13.79 0.03
N PHE A 300 12.02 13.70 1.21
CA PHE A 300 12.85 14.77 1.78
C PHE A 300 14.28 14.67 1.22
N GLY A 301 14.42 15.05 -0.06
CA GLY A 301 15.66 14.91 -0.80
C GLY A 301 16.69 15.99 -0.52
N LEU A 302 17.90 15.81 -1.06
CA LEU A 302 19.04 16.73 -0.87
C LEU A 302 18.91 18.04 -1.68
N TRP A 303 18.11 18.06 -2.75
CA TRP A 303 18.09 19.18 -3.70
C TRP A 303 17.78 20.56 -3.06
N PRO A 304 16.89 20.72 -2.04
CA PRO A 304 16.62 22.02 -1.44
C PRO A 304 17.82 22.59 -0.66
N PHE A 305 18.76 21.73 -0.26
CA PHE A 305 19.97 22.10 0.45
C PHE A 305 21.09 22.60 -0.48
N LEU A 306 20.95 22.39 -1.78
CA LEU A 306 21.96 22.81 -2.75
C LEU A 306 22.00 24.34 -2.86
N PRO A 307 23.19 24.96 -3.08
CA PRO A 307 23.35 26.41 -3.08
C PRO A 307 22.39 27.17 -3.99
N GLN A 308 22.05 26.59 -5.16
CA GLN A 308 21.15 27.21 -6.14
C GLN A 308 19.68 27.26 -5.72
N PHE A 309 19.28 26.49 -4.71
CA PHE A 309 17.89 26.43 -4.21
C PHE A 309 17.73 27.02 -2.80
N LYS A 310 18.83 27.44 -2.18
CA LYS A 310 18.83 27.92 -0.80
C LYS A 310 17.89 29.11 -0.58
N ASP A 311 17.83 30.02 -1.57
CA ASP A 311 17.01 31.23 -1.49
C ASP A 311 15.49 30.94 -1.56
N LEU A 312 15.09 29.68 -1.80
CA LEU A 312 13.70 29.26 -1.71
C LEU A 312 13.19 29.12 -0.27
N GLY A 313 14.08 29.02 0.71
CA GLY A 313 13.75 28.92 2.14
C GLY A 313 12.94 27.68 2.54
N LEU A 314 13.12 26.56 1.81
CA LEU A 314 12.30 25.35 1.99
C LEU A 314 12.74 24.47 3.14
N VAL A 315 14.02 24.55 3.53
CA VAL A 315 14.65 23.66 4.54
C VAL A 315 15.49 24.43 5.57
N ASP A 316 15.06 25.63 5.88
CA ASP A 316 15.79 26.55 6.76
C ASP A 316 15.93 26.01 8.20
N GLN A 317 14.93 25.24 8.70
CA GLN A 317 15.01 24.65 10.04
C GLN A 317 16.08 23.56 10.10
N THR A 318 16.11 22.65 9.13
CA THR A 318 17.13 21.60 9.06
C THR A 318 18.53 22.20 8.81
N ILE A 319 18.65 23.25 7.97
CA ILE A 319 19.91 23.99 7.80
C ILE A 319 20.36 24.62 9.12
N ALA A 320 19.46 25.21 9.89
CA ALA A 320 19.81 25.77 11.19
C ALA A 320 20.26 24.68 12.18
N LEU A 321 19.62 23.51 12.19
CA LEU A 321 20.02 22.38 13.03
C LEU A 321 21.43 21.87 12.66
N GLN A 322 21.73 21.67 11.38
CA GLN A 322 23.03 21.16 10.94
C GLN A 322 24.17 22.14 11.24
N ASN A 323 23.89 23.46 11.27
CA ASN A 323 24.84 24.51 11.57
C ASN A 323 24.92 24.89 13.06
N SER A 324 24.14 24.22 13.92
CA SER A 324 24.19 24.43 15.37
C SER A 324 25.48 23.88 15.96
N GLU A 325 25.81 24.27 17.22
CA GLU A 325 27.03 23.85 17.93
C GLU A 325 27.20 22.32 17.98
N HIS A 326 26.09 21.57 18.05
CA HIS A 326 26.10 20.12 18.15
C HIS A 326 25.57 19.43 16.86
N GLY A 327 25.37 20.20 15.80
CA GLY A 327 24.88 19.72 14.51
C GLY A 327 26.01 19.43 13.52
N PHE A 328 25.77 18.53 12.59
CA PHE A 328 26.60 18.31 11.41
C PHE A 328 25.78 17.67 10.28
N ALA A 329 26.29 17.79 9.06
CA ALA A 329 25.70 17.15 7.89
C ALA A 329 26.61 16.04 7.35
N VAL A 330 25.99 14.96 6.85
CA VAL A 330 26.67 13.91 6.09
C VAL A 330 26.42 14.17 4.60
N GLU A 331 27.43 14.65 3.89
CA GLU A 331 27.29 15.11 2.50
C GLU A 331 27.20 13.96 1.49
N ASN A 332 27.82 12.81 1.77
CA ASN A 332 27.93 11.68 0.85
C ASN A 332 27.01 10.52 1.29
N MET A 333 25.71 10.75 1.26
CA MET A 333 24.71 9.73 1.55
C MET A 333 23.75 9.58 0.36
N LEU A 334 23.52 8.33 -0.07
CA LEU A 334 22.54 7.98 -1.08
C LEU A 334 21.38 7.25 -0.42
N ALA A 335 20.18 7.50 -0.90
CA ALA A 335 19.01 6.72 -0.53
C ALA A 335 19.23 5.24 -0.89
N GLY A 336 18.69 4.33 -0.08
CA GLY A 336 18.81 2.90 -0.29
C GLY A 336 18.09 2.41 -1.56
N ALA A 337 17.08 3.15 -2.01
CA ALA A 337 16.28 2.84 -3.20
C ALA A 337 15.53 4.08 -3.71
N SER A 338 14.82 3.95 -4.82
CA SER A 338 14.00 4.98 -5.46
C SER A 338 12.51 4.85 -5.09
N GLY A 339 12.19 4.72 -3.83
CA GLY A 339 10.81 4.65 -3.33
C GLY A 339 10.76 4.25 -1.87
N THR A 340 9.69 4.62 -1.16
CA THR A 340 9.56 4.50 0.30
C THR A 340 9.72 3.07 0.78
N MET A 341 8.90 2.12 0.30
CA MET A 341 8.97 0.75 0.82
C MET A 341 10.30 0.05 0.52
N PRO A 342 10.90 0.14 -0.69
CA PRO A 342 12.23 -0.40 -0.92
C PRO A 342 13.31 0.22 -0.04
N SER A 343 13.24 1.53 0.25
CA SER A 343 14.19 2.21 1.16
C SER A 343 14.01 1.75 2.61
N MET A 344 12.76 1.57 3.04
CA MET A 344 12.48 1.00 4.37
C MET A 344 13.00 -0.43 4.48
N ASN A 345 12.83 -1.27 3.46
CA ASN A 345 13.38 -2.61 3.44
C ASN A 345 14.92 -2.61 3.60
N VAL A 346 15.63 -1.69 2.95
CA VAL A 346 17.09 -1.53 3.13
C VAL A 346 17.44 -1.24 4.58
N LEU A 347 16.74 -0.31 5.23
CA LEU A 347 16.99 0.05 6.64
C LEU A 347 16.61 -1.09 7.61
N LEU A 348 15.49 -1.75 7.38
CA LEU A 348 14.99 -2.83 8.23
C LEU A 348 15.83 -4.09 8.14
N THR A 349 16.40 -4.38 6.97
CA THR A 349 17.16 -5.62 6.72
C THR A 349 18.67 -5.40 6.71
N GLY A 350 19.15 -4.18 6.42
CA GLY A 350 20.54 -3.88 6.14
C GLY A 350 21.05 -4.42 4.80
N LEU A 351 20.14 -4.96 3.96
CA LEU A 351 20.48 -5.47 2.63
C LEU A 351 20.32 -4.36 1.57
N PRO A 352 21.16 -4.33 0.54
CA PRO A 352 20.96 -3.42 -0.57
C PRO A 352 19.65 -3.78 -1.32
N ASN A 353 19.00 -2.76 -1.89
CA ASN A 353 17.81 -2.99 -2.71
C ASN A 353 18.14 -3.84 -3.94
N THR A 354 17.52 -5.01 -4.02
CA THR A 354 17.68 -5.97 -5.12
C THR A 354 16.45 -6.03 -6.03
N GLY A 355 15.45 -5.16 -5.81
CA GLY A 355 14.15 -5.22 -6.48
C GLY A 355 13.23 -6.31 -5.90
N ILE A 356 13.66 -7.03 -4.86
CA ILE A 356 12.83 -7.99 -4.14
C ILE A 356 12.05 -7.23 -3.07
N TYR A 357 10.77 -7.57 -2.94
CA TYR A 357 9.93 -7.02 -1.86
C TYR A 357 10.03 -7.92 -0.63
N GLU A 358 10.98 -7.65 0.25
CA GLU A 358 11.26 -8.43 1.47
C GLU A 358 10.05 -8.48 2.40
N ASN A 359 9.25 -7.41 2.43
CA ASN A 359 7.99 -7.31 3.17
C ASN A 359 6.89 -8.30 2.70
N TYR A 360 7.14 -9.08 1.64
CA TYR A 360 6.30 -10.18 1.19
C TYR A 360 7.04 -11.51 1.08
N GLN A 361 8.31 -11.59 1.52
CA GLN A 361 9.07 -12.84 1.51
C GLN A 361 8.87 -13.60 2.83
N PRO A 362 8.58 -14.92 2.79
CA PRO A 362 8.36 -15.70 4.01
C PRO A 362 9.55 -15.71 4.96
N ASN A 363 10.75 -15.75 4.39
CA ASN A 363 11.97 -15.80 5.17
C ASN A 363 12.18 -14.51 5.97
N SER A 364 11.71 -13.37 5.48
CA SER A 364 11.78 -12.09 6.20
C SER A 364 10.95 -12.08 7.50
N PHE A 365 9.98 -12.99 7.64
CA PHE A 365 9.17 -13.11 8.86
C PHE A 365 9.67 -14.23 9.80
N LYS A 366 10.54 -15.11 9.31
CA LYS A 366 11.10 -16.22 10.08
C LYS A 366 12.50 -15.94 10.60
N THR A 367 13.26 -15.14 9.87
CA THR A 367 14.67 -14.85 10.15
C THR A 367 14.85 -13.36 10.37
N LYS A 368 15.49 -13.00 11.49
CA LYS A 368 15.87 -11.60 11.77
C LYS A 368 17.17 -11.27 11.05
N TYR A 369 17.17 -10.22 10.28
CA TYR A 369 18.38 -9.74 9.63
C TYR A 369 19.29 -9.04 10.64
N GLN A 370 20.50 -9.56 10.84
CA GLN A 370 21.43 -9.08 11.86
C GLN A 370 22.04 -7.71 11.54
N MET A 371 21.96 -7.29 10.27
CA MET A 371 22.38 -5.98 9.81
C MET A 371 21.26 -4.94 9.84
N GLY A 372 20.03 -5.36 10.14
CA GLY A 372 18.88 -4.48 10.25
C GLY A 372 19.01 -3.52 11.45
N ILE A 373 18.57 -2.28 11.26
CA ILE A 373 18.73 -1.24 12.27
C ILE A 373 18.05 -1.59 13.61
N GLY A 374 16.86 -2.18 13.58
CA GLY A 374 16.15 -2.61 14.78
C GLY A 374 16.93 -3.65 15.59
N TYR A 375 17.55 -4.62 14.90
CA TYR A 375 18.39 -5.64 15.56
C TYR A 375 19.65 -5.03 16.20
N ILE A 376 20.31 -4.08 15.49
CA ILE A 376 21.51 -3.40 15.98
C ILE A 376 21.17 -2.55 17.22
N MET A 377 20.09 -1.77 17.16
CA MET A 377 19.70 -0.90 18.27
C MET A 377 19.30 -1.69 19.52
N LYS A 378 18.63 -2.84 19.36
CA LYS A 378 18.38 -3.76 20.47
C LYS A 378 19.65 -4.31 21.12
N LYS A 379 20.65 -4.67 20.31
CA LYS A 379 21.96 -5.10 20.84
C LYS A 379 22.69 -3.98 21.60
N MET A 380 22.42 -2.74 21.25
CA MET A 380 22.94 -1.57 21.97
C MET A 380 22.15 -1.25 23.26
N GLY A 381 21.08 -2.01 23.56
CA GLY A 381 20.29 -1.87 24.77
C GLY A 381 19.11 -0.91 24.64
N TYR A 382 18.69 -0.56 23.44
CA TYR A 382 17.52 0.29 23.22
C TYR A 382 16.25 -0.56 23.05
N LYS A 383 15.16 -0.12 23.64
CA LYS A 383 13.82 -0.48 23.19
C LYS A 383 13.58 0.15 21.80
N THR A 384 12.94 -0.55 20.90
CA THR A 384 12.81 -0.11 19.51
C THR A 384 11.35 0.12 19.14
N ILE A 385 11.02 1.33 18.72
CA ILE A 385 9.66 1.73 18.33
C ILE A 385 9.70 2.32 16.93
N PHE A 386 8.83 1.81 16.06
CA PHE A 386 8.59 2.41 14.75
C PHE A 386 7.34 3.28 14.80
N TRP A 387 7.45 4.50 14.29
CA TRP A 387 6.38 5.47 14.19
C TRP A 387 6.08 5.75 12.72
N PHE A 388 4.84 5.55 12.33
CA PHE A 388 4.43 5.76 10.95
C PHE A 388 3.26 6.75 10.86
N GLY A 389 3.44 7.82 10.11
CA GLY A 389 2.36 8.77 9.82
C GLY A 389 1.22 8.17 9.00
N GLY A 390 1.45 7.05 8.31
CA GLY A 390 0.47 6.32 7.53
C GLY A 390 -0.24 5.21 8.29
N PHE A 391 -0.79 4.23 7.55
CA PHE A 391 -1.60 3.13 8.06
C PHE A 391 -0.82 1.82 8.06
N GLY A 392 -0.83 1.05 9.15
CA GLY A 392 0.00 -0.14 9.37
C GLY A 392 -0.18 -1.25 8.33
N GLY A 393 -1.38 -1.42 7.80
CA GLY A 393 -1.66 -2.38 6.73
C GLY A 393 -1.07 -2.05 5.35
N TRP A 394 -0.46 -0.86 5.18
CA TRP A 394 0.17 -0.49 3.93
C TRP A 394 1.34 -1.42 3.60
N GLN A 395 1.25 -2.11 2.46
CA GLN A 395 2.29 -3.02 1.95
C GLN A 395 2.82 -4.04 2.98
N ASN A 396 1.98 -4.50 3.92
CA ASN A 396 2.38 -5.45 4.99
C ASN A 396 3.49 -4.91 5.91
N PHE A 397 3.53 -3.58 6.08
CA PHE A 397 4.65 -2.88 6.67
C PHE A 397 4.78 -3.14 8.19
N GLU A 398 3.67 -3.07 8.93
CA GLU A 398 3.65 -3.38 10.37
C GLU A 398 4.24 -4.76 10.67
N ASN A 399 3.77 -5.80 9.95
CA ASN A 399 4.26 -7.16 10.13
C ASN A 399 5.78 -7.25 9.84
N MET A 400 6.26 -6.56 8.79
CA MET A 400 7.68 -6.56 8.45
C MET A 400 8.52 -5.88 9.53
N VAL A 401 8.11 -4.72 10.03
CA VAL A 401 8.81 -3.98 11.07
C VAL A 401 8.92 -4.82 12.35
N LEU A 402 7.81 -5.38 12.82
CA LEU A 402 7.78 -6.23 14.02
C LEU A 402 8.61 -7.50 13.86
N ALA A 403 8.61 -8.12 12.67
CA ALA A 403 9.46 -9.26 12.37
C ALA A 403 10.97 -8.89 12.42
N GLN A 404 11.33 -7.66 12.09
CA GLN A 404 12.71 -7.18 12.05
C GLN A 404 13.16 -6.46 13.33
N SER A 405 12.77 -7.01 14.46
CA SER A 405 13.28 -6.67 15.79
C SER A 405 12.80 -5.34 16.36
N PHE A 406 11.74 -4.77 15.87
CA PHE A 406 11.06 -3.69 16.58
C PHE A 406 10.13 -4.25 17.65
N ASP A 407 10.07 -3.59 18.81
CA ASP A 407 9.20 -3.98 19.92
C ASP A 407 7.79 -3.48 19.74
N GLU A 408 7.65 -2.29 19.15
CA GLU A 408 6.36 -1.65 18.93
C GLU A 408 6.31 -1.03 17.52
N PHE A 409 5.12 -1.07 16.94
CA PHE A 409 4.77 -0.32 15.74
C PHE A 409 3.57 0.55 16.06
N ARG A 410 3.69 1.86 15.86
CA ARG A 410 2.66 2.84 16.12
C ARG A 410 2.37 3.65 14.87
N CYS A 411 1.11 3.79 14.52
CA CYS A 411 0.71 4.41 13.26
C CYS A 411 -0.57 5.24 13.39
N ALA A 412 -0.94 5.91 12.32
CA ALA A 412 -2.09 6.81 12.26
C ALA A 412 -3.40 6.17 12.78
N ASP A 413 -3.56 4.85 12.69
CA ASP A 413 -4.73 4.14 13.18
C ASP A 413 -4.92 4.26 14.70
N GLU A 414 -3.85 4.55 15.45
CA GLU A 414 -3.84 4.69 16.90
C GLU A 414 -3.98 6.15 17.37
N PHE A 415 -3.77 7.11 16.48
CA PHE A 415 -3.67 8.52 16.83
C PHE A 415 -5.01 9.23 16.71
N LYS A 416 -5.21 10.23 17.58
CA LYS A 416 -6.31 11.18 17.41
C LYS A 416 -5.80 12.38 16.64
N TYR A 417 -6.25 12.52 15.41
CA TYR A 417 -5.89 13.64 14.55
C TYR A 417 -7.10 14.19 13.79
N THR A 418 -6.95 15.39 13.26
CA THR A 418 -7.92 16.04 12.39
C THR A 418 -7.24 16.46 11.10
N GLY A 419 -7.87 16.23 9.95
CA GLY A 419 -7.24 16.41 8.66
C GLY A 419 -6.53 15.13 8.19
N GLY A 420 -5.38 15.27 7.51
CA GLY A 420 -4.70 14.13 6.88
C GLY A 420 -5.27 13.77 5.52
N ASN A 421 -4.69 12.80 4.87
CA ASN A 421 -5.08 12.36 3.54
C ASN A 421 -5.26 10.83 3.48
N SER A 422 -5.38 10.30 2.26
CA SER A 422 -5.50 8.86 2.04
C SER A 422 -4.25 8.06 2.43
N TRP A 423 -3.15 8.72 2.74
CA TRP A 423 -1.89 8.09 3.13
C TRP A 423 -1.65 8.13 4.63
N GLY A 424 -2.26 9.08 5.37
CA GLY A 424 -2.07 9.12 6.82
C GLY A 424 -2.50 10.41 7.50
N CYS A 425 -2.01 10.58 8.73
CA CYS A 425 -2.24 11.75 9.57
C CYS A 425 -1.28 12.90 9.21
N PRO A 426 -1.58 14.14 9.65
CA PRO A 426 -0.61 15.23 9.59
C PRO A 426 0.68 14.91 10.36
N ASP A 427 1.84 15.23 9.79
CA ASP A 427 3.14 14.97 10.44
C ASP A 427 3.27 15.69 11.79
N ALA A 428 2.64 16.85 11.96
CA ALA A 428 2.57 17.54 13.26
C ALA A 428 1.87 16.69 14.34
N ASP A 429 0.81 15.95 13.98
CA ASP A 429 0.13 15.05 14.92
C ASP A 429 0.97 13.80 15.22
N LEU A 430 1.67 13.25 14.23
CA LEU A 430 2.65 12.19 14.44
C LEU A 430 3.73 12.61 15.46
N PHE A 431 4.38 13.73 15.25
CA PHE A 431 5.40 14.23 16.17
C PHE A 431 4.86 14.56 17.57
N LYS A 432 3.63 15.02 17.65
CA LYS A 432 2.96 15.23 18.94
C LYS A 432 2.79 13.93 19.73
N GLU A 433 2.45 12.83 19.08
CA GLU A 433 2.33 11.52 19.74
C GLU A 433 3.69 10.99 20.20
N ILE A 434 4.73 11.13 19.36
CA ILE A 434 6.11 10.78 19.72
C ILE A 434 6.55 11.57 20.95
N LYS A 435 6.34 12.89 20.97
CA LYS A 435 6.68 13.75 22.11
C LYS A 435 5.96 13.35 23.39
N LYS A 436 4.66 12.99 23.30
CA LYS A 436 3.91 12.46 24.45
C LYS A 436 4.50 11.16 24.99
N TYR A 437 5.00 10.31 24.12
CA TYR A 437 5.64 9.06 24.51
C TYR A 437 6.97 9.36 25.23
N ILE A 438 7.86 10.16 24.63
CA ILE A 438 9.14 10.55 25.19
C ILE A 438 8.95 11.17 26.60
N ALA A 439 7.96 12.04 26.78
CA ALA A 439 7.68 12.65 28.08
C ALA A 439 7.22 11.67 29.18
N LYS A 440 6.85 10.44 28.81
CA LYS A 440 6.34 9.41 29.75
C LYS A 440 7.26 8.21 29.93
N GLN A 441 8.29 8.05 29.08
CA GLN A 441 9.11 6.84 29.06
C GLN A 441 10.06 6.67 30.26
N GLY A 442 10.33 7.74 31.04
CA GLY A 442 11.27 7.71 32.17
C GLY A 442 12.70 7.48 31.71
N ASP A 443 13.47 6.64 32.45
CA ASP A 443 14.90 6.38 32.19
C ASP A 443 15.16 5.29 31.13
N GLU A 444 14.11 4.79 30.46
CA GLU A 444 14.25 3.75 29.43
C GLU A 444 14.98 4.33 28.21
N LYS A 445 15.97 3.61 27.68
CA LYS A 445 16.63 3.97 26.42
C LYS A 445 15.77 3.53 25.25
N VAL A 446 15.39 4.46 24.37
CA VAL A 446 14.47 4.18 23.26
C VAL A 446 15.08 4.64 21.93
N PHE A 447 14.99 3.76 20.94
CA PHE A 447 15.20 4.09 19.54
C PHE A 447 13.85 4.30 18.86
N HIS A 448 13.62 5.51 18.41
CA HIS A 448 12.45 5.91 17.64
C HIS A 448 12.82 6.00 16.16
N MET A 449 12.28 5.17 15.32
CA MET A 449 12.35 5.28 13.87
C MET A 449 11.05 5.85 13.36
N VAL A 450 11.09 6.95 12.65
CA VAL A 450 9.92 7.75 12.27
C VAL A 450 9.86 7.87 10.76
N LEU A 451 8.72 7.55 10.16
CA LEU A 451 8.44 7.78 8.75
C LEU A 451 7.27 8.75 8.61
N THR A 452 7.52 9.91 7.97
CA THR A 452 6.50 10.94 7.70
C THR A 452 5.71 10.64 6.44
N THR A 453 4.65 11.40 6.13
CA THR A 453 3.78 11.14 4.99
C THR A 453 3.31 12.38 4.24
N ASN A 454 3.47 13.58 4.78
CA ASN A 454 2.78 14.74 4.20
C ASN A 454 3.40 15.30 2.92
N ASN A 455 4.67 15.05 2.67
CA ASN A 455 5.30 15.45 1.42
C ASN A 455 5.02 14.45 0.27
N HIS A 456 3.80 13.93 0.23
CA HIS A 456 3.28 12.98 -0.75
C HIS A 456 1.90 13.42 -1.30
N PRO A 457 1.63 13.28 -2.60
CA PRO A 457 0.29 13.55 -3.16
C PRO A 457 -0.81 12.67 -2.52
N PRO A 458 -2.02 13.19 -2.33
CA PRO A 458 -2.48 14.56 -2.57
C PRO A 458 -1.98 15.55 -1.51
N PHE A 459 -1.44 16.67 -1.94
CA PHE A 459 -0.91 17.73 -1.10
C PHE A 459 -2.06 18.57 -0.52
N ILE A 460 -2.58 18.18 0.65
CA ILE A 460 -3.82 18.73 1.23
C ILE A 460 -3.64 19.60 2.46
N ILE A 461 -2.43 19.69 2.99
CA ILE A 461 -2.15 20.59 4.11
C ILE A 461 -2.36 22.04 3.65
N ASP A 462 -3.13 22.82 4.40
CA ASP A 462 -3.29 24.25 4.18
C ASP A 462 -2.01 24.98 4.67
N VAL A 463 -0.98 24.91 3.83
CA VAL A 463 0.35 25.44 4.17
C VAL A 463 0.33 26.95 4.45
N ASP A 464 -0.63 27.68 3.91
CA ASP A 464 -0.78 29.13 4.17
C ASP A 464 -1.22 29.37 5.63
N LYS A 465 -2.13 28.55 6.17
CA LYS A 465 -2.50 28.60 7.59
C LYS A 465 -1.34 28.20 8.49
N GLU A 466 -0.46 27.32 7.99
CA GLU A 466 0.76 26.93 8.70
C GLU A 466 1.84 28.02 8.68
N GLY A 467 1.64 29.09 7.91
CA GLY A 467 2.53 30.25 7.83
C GLY A 467 3.47 30.27 6.65
N PHE A 468 3.22 29.43 5.63
CA PHE A 468 4.01 29.42 4.40
C PHE A 468 3.84 30.72 3.60
N LYS A 469 4.96 31.35 3.25
CA LYS A 469 4.98 32.65 2.58
C LYS A 469 5.12 32.49 1.06
N ARG A 470 4.02 32.20 0.38
CA ARG A 470 3.99 31.98 -1.08
C ARG A 470 4.61 33.14 -1.87
N SER A 471 4.41 34.38 -1.46
CA SER A 471 4.95 35.54 -2.16
C SER A 471 6.47 35.62 -2.13
N GLU A 472 7.08 35.20 -1.02
CA GLU A 472 8.55 35.17 -0.89
C GLU A 472 9.13 34.04 -1.75
N LEU A 473 8.49 32.85 -1.75
CA LEU A 473 8.88 31.74 -2.62
C LEU A 473 8.79 32.14 -4.09
N VAL A 474 7.64 32.64 -4.54
CA VAL A 474 7.38 33.00 -5.95
C VAL A 474 8.37 34.06 -6.45
N ALA A 475 8.83 34.97 -5.61
CA ALA A 475 9.84 35.96 -5.98
C ALA A 475 11.15 35.30 -6.47
N ASN A 476 11.52 34.17 -5.89
CA ASN A 476 12.77 33.46 -6.14
C ASN A 476 12.65 32.28 -7.13
N LEU A 477 11.42 31.96 -7.59
CA LEU A 477 11.21 30.89 -8.56
C LEU A 477 11.55 31.31 -10.00
N PRO A 478 12.00 30.38 -10.86
CA PRO A 478 12.12 30.57 -12.30
C PRO A 478 10.79 31.02 -12.94
N ALA A 479 10.87 31.80 -14.04
CA ALA A 479 9.72 32.44 -14.65
C ALA A 479 8.64 31.48 -15.18
N ASP A 480 9.04 30.30 -15.59
CA ASP A 480 8.19 29.22 -16.10
C ASP A 480 7.37 28.51 -14.98
N ILE A 481 7.84 28.58 -13.73
CA ILE A 481 7.21 27.90 -12.58
C ILE A 481 6.42 28.89 -11.71
N LYS A 482 6.71 30.18 -11.76
CA LYS A 482 6.07 31.21 -10.91
C LYS A 482 4.55 31.21 -10.88
N ASN A 483 3.91 30.72 -11.93
CA ASN A 483 2.46 30.68 -12.08
C ASN A 483 1.88 29.27 -11.90
N ASP A 484 2.69 28.26 -11.62
CA ASP A 484 2.21 26.91 -11.38
C ASP A 484 1.79 26.72 -9.92
N ALA A 485 0.50 26.88 -9.69
CA ALA A 485 -0.09 26.76 -8.36
C ALA A 485 0.12 25.34 -7.73
N GLN A 486 0.18 24.30 -8.56
CA GLN A 486 0.42 22.94 -8.09
C GLN A 486 1.84 22.81 -7.56
N THR A 487 2.84 23.17 -8.35
CA THR A 487 4.26 23.13 -7.94
C THR A 487 4.50 23.99 -6.70
N ILE A 488 3.90 25.21 -6.63
CA ILE A 488 4.03 26.06 -5.43
C ILE A 488 3.44 25.38 -4.19
N ASN A 489 2.33 24.66 -4.33
CA ASN A 489 1.74 23.91 -3.22
C ASN A 489 2.61 22.73 -2.80
N GLU A 490 3.21 22.02 -3.72
CA GLU A 490 4.17 20.93 -3.47
C GLU A 490 5.39 21.44 -2.71
N LEU A 491 5.98 22.56 -3.13
CA LEU A 491 7.08 23.23 -2.42
C LEU A 491 6.67 23.65 -1.00
N GLY A 492 5.42 24.11 -0.84
CA GLY A 492 4.86 24.41 0.48
C GLY A 492 4.80 23.20 1.42
N HIS A 493 4.57 21.99 0.88
CA HIS A 493 4.57 20.76 1.68
C HIS A 493 5.99 20.33 2.08
N MET A 494 6.99 20.55 1.22
CA MET A 494 8.40 20.39 1.59
C MET A 494 8.77 21.34 2.75
N TRP A 495 8.41 22.62 2.63
CA TRP A 495 8.60 23.60 3.70
C TRP A 495 7.88 23.19 4.99
N TYR A 496 6.65 22.70 4.90
CA TYR A 496 5.89 22.24 6.07
C TYR A 496 6.58 21.07 6.77
N THR A 497 7.09 20.09 6.02
CA THR A 497 7.85 18.96 6.56
C THR A 497 9.08 19.45 7.33
N ASP A 498 9.87 20.37 6.77
CA ASP A 498 11.02 20.96 7.45
C ASP A 498 10.63 21.72 8.73
N LYS A 499 9.55 22.52 8.65
CA LYS A 499 9.01 23.25 9.80
C LYS A 499 8.67 22.31 10.95
N VAL A 500 7.88 21.27 10.71
CA VAL A 500 7.42 20.39 11.79
C VAL A 500 8.53 19.51 12.34
N ILE A 501 9.51 19.12 11.52
CA ILE A 501 10.73 18.45 11.98
C ILE A 501 11.53 19.38 12.90
N GLY A 502 11.79 20.61 12.47
CA GLY A 502 12.53 21.59 13.26
C GLY A 502 11.85 21.93 14.60
N GLU A 503 10.54 22.13 14.59
CA GLU A 503 9.75 22.35 15.81
C GLU A 503 9.80 21.15 16.76
N PHE A 504 9.69 19.93 16.23
CA PHE A 504 9.79 18.70 17.01
C PHE A 504 11.15 18.57 17.67
N VAL A 505 12.24 18.71 16.92
CA VAL A 505 13.61 18.63 17.45
C VAL A 505 13.81 19.65 18.55
N LYS A 506 13.56 20.92 18.27
CA LYS A 506 13.75 22.03 19.22
C LYS A 506 12.95 21.86 20.50
N THR A 507 11.69 21.44 20.39
CA THR A 507 10.82 21.28 21.57
C THR A 507 11.09 20.00 22.34
N THR A 508 11.65 18.96 21.71
CA THR A 508 12.04 17.73 22.39
C THR A 508 13.38 17.88 23.08
N GLU A 509 14.36 18.52 22.45
CA GLU A 509 15.68 18.82 23.05
C GLU A 509 15.55 19.66 24.32
N ALA A 510 14.58 20.59 24.36
CA ALA A 510 14.34 21.42 25.54
C ALA A 510 13.90 20.64 26.80
N VAL A 511 13.28 19.45 26.63
CA VAL A 511 12.79 18.60 27.74
C VAL A 511 13.63 17.35 27.93
N GLU A 512 14.26 16.85 26.87
CA GLU A 512 15.12 15.65 26.86
C GLU A 512 16.43 15.94 26.11
N PRO A 513 17.35 16.68 26.73
CA PRO A 513 18.59 17.14 26.06
C PRO A 513 19.53 15.99 25.70
N ASN A 514 19.41 14.82 26.33
CA ASN A 514 20.20 13.63 25.98
C ASN A 514 19.54 12.81 24.85
N THR A 515 19.14 13.50 23.76
CA THR A 515 18.52 12.91 22.58
C THR A 515 19.41 13.14 21.35
N LEU A 516 19.68 12.07 20.59
CA LEU A 516 20.33 12.14 19.29
C LEU A 516 19.26 12.13 18.19
N PHE A 517 19.22 13.19 17.39
CA PHE A 517 18.35 13.26 16.21
C PHE A 517 19.16 12.95 14.95
N ILE A 518 18.61 12.12 14.07
CA ILE A 518 19.13 11.79 12.75
C ILE A 518 18.02 12.08 11.76
N ILE A 519 18.24 12.97 10.80
CA ILE A 519 17.25 13.38 9.82
C ILE A 519 17.73 12.97 8.43
N THR A 520 16.90 12.25 7.68
CA THR A 520 17.18 11.83 6.31
C THR A 520 15.89 11.75 5.51
N GLY A 521 15.98 11.63 4.19
CA GLY A 521 14.86 11.27 3.34
C GLY A 521 14.85 9.79 3.01
N ASP A 522 13.72 9.29 2.55
CA ASP A 522 13.59 7.93 2.02
C ASP A 522 14.08 7.86 0.55
N TYR A 523 13.73 8.84 -0.27
CA TYR A 523 14.16 9.04 -1.67
C TYR A 523 13.88 10.48 -2.13
N SER A 524 14.19 10.84 -3.38
CA SER A 524 14.14 12.24 -3.85
C SER A 524 13.50 12.44 -5.24
N GLU A 525 12.57 11.56 -5.65
CA GLU A 525 12.05 11.58 -7.05
C GLU A 525 10.90 12.55 -7.33
N CYS A 526 10.36 13.29 -6.34
CA CYS A 526 9.12 14.04 -6.51
C CYS A 526 9.27 15.38 -7.24
N PHE A 527 10.48 15.90 -7.46
CA PHE A 527 10.67 17.22 -8.08
C PHE A 527 11.57 17.16 -9.31
N HIS A 528 11.03 17.60 -10.43
CA HIS A 528 11.74 17.74 -11.70
C HIS A 528 12.30 19.16 -11.89
N PHE A 529 13.10 19.64 -10.94
CA PHE A 529 13.99 20.78 -11.18
C PHE A 529 15.29 20.24 -11.80
N ALA A 530 15.24 19.88 -13.07
CA ALA A 530 16.45 19.59 -13.83
C ALA A 530 16.78 20.74 -14.74
#